data_c5eb4b3b1d368c6a5b8ae533456901c3
#
_entry.id   c5eb4b3b1d368c6a5b8ae533456901c3
#
_cell.length_a   1.000
_cell.length_b   1.000
_cell.length_c   1.000
_cell.angle_alpha   90.00
_cell.angle_beta   90.00
_cell.angle_gamma   90.00
#
_symmetry.space_group_name_H-M   'P 1'
#
loop_
_entity.id
_entity.type
_entity.pdbx_description
1 polymer ?
#
loop_
_entity_poly.entity_id
_entity_poly.type
_entity_poly.pdbx_seq_one_letter_code
_entity_poly.pdbx_strand_id
1 'polypeptide(L)'
;MSLASGADVAWAANPAKPLSDKKFDTLAAAALEAMKQKAAELNIQGVAVVSYAEGDNVLGWSSKMAVVGHLTDPKASASGNNLLGIAYAKSAEMARTLKDSGTSGTAPMTGEFGWQGGVMFKTGSGYLIVAFSGGKSEDDVQVSKAGLEVMKKGL
;
A
#
# COMPACT_ATOMS: atom_id res chain seq x y z
N MET A 1 24.51 -16.76 -32.69
CA MET A 1 25.16 -16.48 -31.41
C MET A 1 24.59 -15.22 -30.82
N SER A 2 24.04 -15.39 -29.70
CA SER A 2 23.24 -14.40 -29.03
C SER A 2 24.06 -13.20 -28.58
N LEU A 3 23.80 -12.05 -29.13
CA LEU A 3 24.34 -10.78 -28.66
C LEU A 3 23.38 -10.05 -27.69
N ALA A 4 22.26 -10.69 -27.38
CA ALA A 4 21.32 -10.19 -26.41
C ALA A 4 21.87 -10.17 -24.98
N SER A 5 22.88 -10.97 -24.70
CA SER A 5 23.45 -11.10 -23.37
C SER A 5 24.09 -9.80 -22.84
N GLY A 6 24.60 -8.96 -23.71
CA GLY A 6 25.28 -7.72 -23.29
C GLY A 6 24.33 -6.66 -22.72
N ALA A 7 23.17 -6.52 -23.34
CA ALA A 7 22.14 -5.59 -22.85
C ALA A 7 21.50 -6.08 -21.55
N ASP A 8 21.25 -7.38 -21.46
CA ASP A 8 20.69 -8.00 -20.26
C ASP A 8 21.67 -7.89 -19.08
N VAL A 9 22.96 -8.11 -19.33
CA VAL A 9 24.01 -7.98 -18.33
C VAL A 9 24.16 -6.52 -17.88
N ALA A 10 24.12 -5.56 -18.81
CA ALA A 10 24.21 -4.14 -18.47
C ALA A 10 23.02 -3.66 -17.66
N TRP A 11 21.83 -4.15 -17.98
CA TRP A 11 20.62 -3.86 -17.22
C TRP A 11 20.69 -4.48 -15.81
N ALA A 12 21.10 -5.72 -15.70
CA ALA A 12 21.26 -6.42 -14.42
C ALA A 12 22.41 -5.85 -13.56
N ALA A 13 23.41 -5.19 -14.18
CA ALA A 13 24.52 -4.60 -13.46
C ALA A 13 24.17 -3.31 -12.70
N ASN A 14 23.02 -2.67 -13.02
CA ASN A 14 22.57 -1.41 -12.41
C ASN A 14 21.13 -1.47 -11.88
N PRO A 15 20.73 -2.53 -11.15
CA PRO A 15 19.42 -2.51 -10.51
C PRO A 15 19.40 -1.43 -9.42
N ALA A 16 18.30 -0.73 -9.28
CA ALA A 16 18.10 0.16 -8.15
C ALA A 16 18.20 -0.66 -6.85
N LYS A 17 18.87 -0.11 -5.84
CA LYS A 17 19.00 -0.78 -4.53
C LYS A 17 17.63 -0.90 -3.87
N PRO A 18 17.30 -2.06 -3.31
CA PRO A 18 16.11 -2.20 -2.53
C PRO A 18 16.16 -1.31 -1.28
N LEU A 19 14.98 -0.91 -0.83
CA LEU A 19 14.83 -0.16 0.40
C LEU A 19 15.29 -1.02 1.58
N SER A 20 16.23 -0.53 2.39
CA SER A 20 16.64 -1.25 3.60
C SER A 20 15.51 -1.24 4.64
N ASP A 21 15.51 -2.23 5.53
CA ASP A 21 14.53 -2.32 6.61
C ASP A 21 14.53 -1.06 7.48
N LYS A 22 15.71 -0.56 7.83
CA LYS A 22 15.85 0.65 8.63
C LYS A 22 15.28 1.88 7.92
N LYS A 23 15.55 2.03 6.64
CA LYS A 23 15.02 3.14 5.84
C LYS A 23 13.51 3.01 5.67
N PHE A 24 13.03 1.80 5.39
CA PHE A 24 11.59 1.53 5.34
C PHE A 24 10.91 1.91 6.65
N ASP A 25 11.44 1.47 7.78
CA ASP A 25 10.87 1.76 9.10
C ASP A 25 10.74 3.27 9.34
N THR A 26 11.76 4.02 9.00
CA THR A 26 11.76 5.50 9.16
C THR A 26 10.71 6.15 8.25
N LEU A 27 10.67 5.77 6.99
CA LEU A 27 9.72 6.31 6.02
C LEU A 27 8.28 5.91 6.35
N ALA A 28 8.07 4.66 6.73
CA ALA A 28 6.75 4.16 7.10
C ALA A 28 6.20 4.87 8.33
N ALA A 29 7.03 5.12 9.34
CA ALA A 29 6.61 5.88 10.52
C ALA A 29 6.15 7.29 10.13
N ALA A 30 6.90 7.98 9.27
CA ALA A 30 6.53 9.31 8.78
C ALA A 30 5.25 9.28 7.92
N ALA A 31 5.12 8.27 7.07
CA ALA A 31 3.94 8.08 6.23
C ALA A 31 2.69 7.82 7.08
N LEU A 32 2.78 6.96 8.10
CA LEU A 32 1.67 6.68 9.00
C LEU A 32 1.23 7.94 9.77
N GLU A 33 2.19 8.79 10.18
CA GLU A 33 1.85 10.08 10.79
C GLU A 33 1.09 11.00 9.82
N ALA A 34 1.53 11.10 8.57
CA ALA A 34 0.83 11.88 7.55
C ALA A 34 -0.59 11.34 7.30
N MET A 35 -0.75 10.02 7.32
CA MET A 35 -2.07 9.38 7.16
C MET A 35 -2.99 9.69 8.35
N LYS A 36 -2.47 9.64 9.58
CA LYS A 36 -3.23 10.04 10.77
C LYS A 36 -3.70 11.48 10.68
N GLN A 37 -2.83 12.39 10.27
CA GLN A 37 -3.17 13.80 10.09
C GLN A 37 -4.25 14.00 9.03
N LYS A 38 -4.13 13.33 7.89
CA LYS A 38 -5.14 13.40 6.83
C LYS A 38 -6.48 12.84 7.29
N ALA A 39 -6.48 11.72 8.00
CA ALA A 39 -7.71 11.14 8.57
C ALA A 39 -8.38 12.12 9.54
N ALA A 40 -7.60 12.81 10.39
CA ALA A 40 -8.12 13.83 11.29
C ALA A 40 -8.74 15.01 10.53
N GLU A 41 -8.09 15.48 9.46
CA GLU A 41 -8.63 16.55 8.60
C GLU A 41 -9.98 16.13 7.98
N LEU A 42 -10.12 14.89 7.59
CA LEU A 42 -11.34 14.34 6.99
C LEU A 42 -12.35 13.86 8.03
N ASN A 43 -12.00 13.95 9.31
CA ASN A 43 -12.82 13.48 10.43
C ASN A 43 -13.24 12.00 10.29
N ILE A 44 -12.28 11.15 9.92
CA ILE A 44 -12.47 9.70 9.81
C ILE A 44 -11.49 8.96 10.70
N GLN A 45 -11.88 7.75 11.08
CA GLN A 45 -11.07 6.82 11.87
C GLN A 45 -10.96 5.49 11.12
N GLY A 46 -9.95 4.71 11.45
CA GLY A 46 -9.75 3.42 10.79
C GLY A 46 -8.33 2.91 10.94
N VAL A 47 -7.90 2.15 9.95
CA VAL A 47 -6.58 1.50 9.96
C VAL A 47 -5.78 1.93 8.74
N ALA A 48 -4.55 2.38 8.99
CA ALA A 48 -3.55 2.73 7.99
C ALA A 48 -2.52 1.62 7.86
N VAL A 49 -2.17 1.24 6.64
CA VAL A 49 -1.15 0.23 6.34
C VAL A 49 -0.19 0.79 5.30
N VAL A 50 1.10 0.66 5.56
CA VAL A 50 2.17 1.03 4.62
C VAL A 50 3.04 -0.20 4.41
N SER A 51 3.30 -0.55 3.16
CA SER A 51 4.08 -1.73 2.79
C SER A 51 5.08 -1.42 1.68
N TYR A 52 6.17 -2.17 1.67
CA TYR A 52 7.14 -2.18 0.58
C TYR A 52 7.39 -3.62 0.15
N ALA A 53 7.19 -3.87 -1.13
CA ALA A 53 7.48 -5.15 -1.77
C ALA A 53 8.71 -5.01 -2.66
N GLU A 54 9.71 -5.85 -2.45
CA GLU A 54 10.96 -5.83 -3.23
C GLU A 54 10.81 -6.62 -4.52
N GLY A 55 11.40 -6.09 -5.60
CA GLY A 55 11.49 -6.76 -6.89
C GLY A 55 10.27 -6.54 -7.79
N ASP A 56 10.29 -7.19 -8.95
CA ASP A 56 9.23 -7.07 -9.96
C ASP A 56 8.01 -7.94 -9.63
N ASN A 57 8.21 -8.97 -8.81
CA ASN A 57 7.15 -9.86 -8.34
C ASN A 57 7.01 -9.71 -6.84
N VAL A 58 5.79 -9.64 -6.37
CA VAL A 58 5.51 -9.53 -4.94
C VAL A 58 5.65 -10.92 -4.30
N LEU A 59 6.88 -11.28 -3.92
CA LEU A 59 7.19 -12.54 -3.25
C LEU A 59 7.31 -12.39 -1.74
N GLY A 60 7.36 -11.16 -1.26
CA GLY A 60 7.41 -10.83 0.15
C GLY A 60 7.44 -9.32 0.33
N TRP A 61 7.13 -8.84 1.52
CA TRP A 61 7.18 -7.40 1.80
C TRP A 61 7.42 -7.11 3.28
N SER A 62 7.84 -5.86 3.55
CA SER A 62 7.80 -5.26 4.87
C SER A 62 6.53 -4.43 5.01
N SER A 63 5.94 -4.43 6.19
CA SER A 63 4.68 -3.71 6.44
C SER A 63 4.67 -3.11 7.84
N LYS A 64 4.08 -1.92 7.94
CA LYS A 64 3.72 -1.30 9.22
C LYS A 64 2.29 -0.80 9.14
N MET A 65 1.64 -0.78 10.30
CA MET A 65 0.25 -0.31 10.39
C MET A 65 0.09 0.61 11.60
N ALA A 66 -0.98 1.40 11.56
CA ALA A 66 -1.41 2.18 12.70
C ALA A 66 -2.93 2.20 12.79
N VAL A 67 -3.43 2.10 14.01
CA VAL A 67 -4.85 2.29 14.29
C VAL A 67 -5.12 3.78 14.54
N VAL A 68 -6.07 4.33 13.80
CA VAL A 68 -6.51 5.71 13.93
C VAL A 68 -7.89 5.70 14.57
N GLY A 69 -7.94 5.77 15.87
CA GLY A 69 -9.15 5.73 16.67
C GLY A 69 -9.63 4.32 17.00
N HIS A 70 -10.04 3.52 16.00
CA HIS A 70 -10.54 2.17 16.23
C HIS A 70 -10.11 1.20 15.14
N LEU A 71 -9.95 -0.05 15.53
CA LEU A 71 -9.56 -1.15 14.64
C LEU A 71 -10.77 -1.79 13.95
N THR A 72 -11.92 -1.74 14.59
CA THR A 72 -13.17 -2.31 14.07
C THR A 72 -14.26 -1.24 14.04
N ASP A 73 -15.21 -1.39 13.12
CA ASP A 73 -16.43 -0.60 13.10
C ASP A 73 -17.63 -1.55 13.16
N PRO A 74 -18.22 -1.75 14.37
CA PRO A 74 -19.30 -2.71 14.54
C PRO A 74 -20.61 -2.26 13.89
N LYS A 75 -20.72 -0.99 13.47
CA LYS A 75 -21.95 -0.43 12.87
C LYS A 75 -21.88 -0.30 11.36
N ALA A 76 -20.72 -0.55 10.74
CA ALA A 76 -20.54 -0.35 9.32
C ALA A 76 -21.31 -1.35 8.45
N SER A 77 -21.64 -2.51 9.00
CA SER A 77 -22.43 -3.55 8.33
C SER A 77 -23.16 -4.40 9.37
N ALA A 78 -24.01 -5.33 8.94
CA ALA A 78 -24.73 -6.23 9.84
C ALA A 78 -23.81 -7.04 10.76
N SER A 79 -22.63 -7.43 10.26
CA SER A 79 -21.62 -8.19 11.02
C SER A 79 -20.53 -7.30 11.62
N GLY A 80 -20.56 -6.00 11.33
CA GLY A 80 -19.46 -5.09 11.61
C GLY A 80 -18.31 -5.27 10.63
N ASN A 81 -17.36 -4.33 10.62
CA ASN A 81 -16.17 -4.37 9.78
C ASN A 81 -14.90 -4.47 10.63
N ASN A 82 -14.05 -5.42 10.29
CA ASN A 82 -12.68 -5.44 10.78
C ASN A 82 -11.83 -4.58 9.83
N LEU A 83 -11.54 -3.35 10.23
CA LEU A 83 -10.85 -2.38 9.37
C LEU A 83 -9.41 -2.77 9.10
N LEU A 84 -8.76 -3.48 10.03
CA LEU A 84 -7.43 -4.05 9.80
C LEU A 84 -7.46 -5.08 8.67
N GLY A 85 -8.41 -6.00 8.72
CA GLY A 85 -8.59 -7.00 7.67
C GLY A 85 -8.86 -6.36 6.30
N ILE A 86 -9.72 -5.34 6.26
CA ILE A 86 -10.08 -4.65 5.01
C ILE A 86 -8.89 -3.86 4.46
N ALA A 87 -8.12 -3.17 5.30
CA ALA A 87 -6.93 -2.45 4.85
C ALA A 87 -5.89 -3.41 4.25
N TYR A 88 -5.65 -4.56 4.87
CA TYR A 88 -4.77 -5.58 4.31
C TYR A 88 -5.38 -6.28 3.09
N ALA A 89 -6.69 -6.43 3.01
CA ALA A 89 -7.35 -6.94 1.80
C ALA A 89 -7.14 -6.01 0.59
N LYS A 90 -7.20 -4.70 0.80
CA LYS A 90 -6.85 -3.70 -0.23
C LYS A 90 -5.39 -3.85 -0.66
N SER A 91 -4.48 -4.03 0.29
CA SER A 91 -3.06 -4.27 0.01
C SER A 91 -2.85 -5.58 -0.76
N ALA A 92 -3.54 -6.65 -0.39
CA ALA A 92 -3.49 -7.93 -1.07
C ALA A 92 -3.97 -7.85 -2.52
N GLU A 93 -5.07 -7.13 -2.76
CA GLU A 93 -5.57 -6.89 -4.11
C GLU A 93 -4.52 -6.14 -4.95
N MET A 94 -3.93 -5.09 -4.42
CA MET A 94 -2.90 -4.32 -5.12
C MET A 94 -1.66 -5.16 -5.42
N ALA A 95 -1.25 -6.03 -4.51
CA ALA A 95 -0.15 -6.95 -4.73
C ALA A 95 -0.42 -7.92 -5.89
N ARG A 96 -1.67 -8.37 -6.05
CA ARG A 96 -2.08 -9.27 -7.13
C ARG A 96 -2.24 -8.56 -8.46
N THR A 97 -2.89 -7.38 -8.45
CA THR A 97 -3.28 -6.68 -9.69
C THR A 97 -2.22 -5.70 -10.19
N LEU A 98 -1.32 -5.26 -9.31
CA LEU A 98 -0.35 -4.18 -9.55
C LEU A 98 -1.03 -2.88 -9.98
N LYS A 99 -2.21 -2.62 -9.43
CA LYS A 99 -3.00 -1.40 -9.62
C LYS A 99 -3.60 -0.97 -8.29
N ASP A 100 -4.01 0.28 -8.20
CA ASP A 100 -4.74 0.79 -7.05
C ASP A 100 -5.97 -0.07 -6.76
N SER A 101 -6.30 -0.27 -5.49
CA SER A 101 -7.40 -1.16 -5.12
C SER A 101 -8.72 -0.68 -5.71
N GLY A 102 -9.53 -1.64 -6.17
CA GLY A 102 -10.83 -1.37 -6.78
C GLY A 102 -10.79 -0.74 -8.17
N THR A 103 -9.61 -0.70 -8.83
CA THR A 103 -9.45 -0.08 -10.16
C THR A 103 -9.00 -1.04 -11.26
N SER A 104 -8.74 -2.31 -10.93
CA SER A 104 -8.15 -3.25 -11.89
C SER A 104 -9.11 -3.68 -13.00
N GLY A 105 -10.42 -3.54 -12.80
CA GLY A 105 -11.43 -4.04 -13.72
C GLY A 105 -11.64 -5.55 -13.65
N THR A 106 -10.93 -6.26 -12.76
CA THR A 106 -11.11 -7.71 -12.53
C THR A 106 -12.00 -7.94 -11.32
N ALA A 107 -12.71 -9.06 -11.32
CA ALA A 107 -13.52 -9.46 -10.17
C ALA A 107 -12.62 -9.73 -8.95
N PRO A 108 -13.07 -9.37 -7.73
CA PRO A 108 -12.32 -9.68 -6.52
C PRO A 108 -12.21 -11.20 -6.33
N MET A 109 -11.04 -11.63 -5.87
CA MET A 109 -10.84 -13.02 -5.43
C MET A 109 -11.21 -13.17 -3.95
N THR A 110 -11.33 -14.41 -3.48
CA THR A 110 -11.50 -14.63 -2.04
C THR A 110 -10.36 -13.97 -1.26
N GLY A 111 -10.69 -13.20 -0.25
CA GLY A 111 -9.75 -12.36 0.51
C GLY A 111 -9.65 -10.92 0.03
N GLU A 112 -10.33 -10.59 -1.06
CA GLU A 112 -10.42 -9.25 -1.61
C GLU A 112 -11.87 -8.77 -1.60
N PHE A 113 -12.05 -7.46 -1.45
CA PHE A 113 -13.39 -6.86 -1.50
C PHE A 113 -13.65 -6.09 -2.81
N GLY A 114 -12.60 -5.76 -3.57
CA GLY A 114 -12.73 -4.92 -4.77
C GLY A 114 -13.05 -3.46 -4.45
N TRP A 115 -12.73 -3.01 -3.24
CA TRP A 115 -13.02 -1.65 -2.78
C TRP A 115 -11.83 -0.72 -2.99
N GLN A 116 -12.11 0.50 -3.38
CA GLN A 116 -11.11 1.56 -3.44
C GLN A 116 -10.67 1.96 -2.03
N GLY A 117 -9.49 2.57 -1.94
CA GLY A 117 -8.95 3.06 -0.68
C GLY A 117 -7.46 2.81 -0.54
N GLY A 118 -6.87 2.00 -1.41
CA GLY A 118 -5.45 1.75 -1.48
C GLY A 118 -4.84 2.31 -2.75
N VAL A 119 -3.60 2.76 -2.64
CA VAL A 119 -2.80 3.26 -3.75
C VAL A 119 -1.43 2.62 -3.75
N MET A 120 -0.83 2.50 -4.92
CA MET A 120 0.49 1.93 -5.04
C MET A 120 1.36 2.72 -6.01
N PHE A 121 2.65 2.47 -5.93
CA PHE A 121 3.64 3.12 -6.78
C PHE A 121 4.79 2.15 -7.07
N LYS A 122 5.14 2.01 -8.34
CA LYS A 122 6.30 1.22 -8.74
C LYS A 122 7.56 2.05 -8.55
N THR A 123 8.51 1.52 -7.77
CA THR A 123 9.84 2.11 -7.60
C THR A 123 10.84 1.46 -8.54
N GLY A 124 12.08 1.94 -8.56
CA GLY A 124 13.15 1.27 -9.29
C GLY A 124 13.53 -0.10 -8.72
N SER A 125 13.13 -0.42 -7.49
CA SER A 125 13.50 -1.66 -6.80
C SER A 125 12.32 -2.53 -6.38
N GLY A 126 11.07 -2.04 -6.55
CA GLY A 126 9.89 -2.77 -6.12
C GLY A 126 8.64 -1.92 -6.13
N TYR A 127 7.79 -2.10 -5.11
CA TYR A 127 6.49 -1.41 -5.03
C TYR A 127 6.25 -0.84 -3.64
N LEU A 128 5.70 0.37 -3.59
CA LEU A 128 5.08 0.93 -2.39
C LEU A 128 3.58 0.64 -2.46
N ILE A 129 3.02 0.14 -1.38
CA ILE A 129 1.61 -0.24 -1.27
C ILE A 129 1.07 0.40 -0.01
N VAL A 130 0.11 1.33 -0.15
CA VAL A 130 -0.44 2.08 0.97
C VAL A 130 -1.96 1.95 0.96
N ALA A 131 -2.54 1.60 2.08
CA ALA A 131 -3.98 1.41 2.20
C ALA A 131 -4.52 2.03 3.48
N PHE A 132 -5.75 2.52 3.40
CA PHE A 132 -6.54 2.94 4.55
C PHE A 132 -7.95 2.37 4.43
N SER A 133 -8.52 2.03 5.56
CA SER A 133 -9.90 1.58 5.65
C SER A 133 -10.57 2.19 6.87
N GLY A 134 -11.75 2.79 6.68
CA GLY A 134 -12.55 3.36 7.77
C GLY A 134 -13.47 4.49 7.37
N GLY A 135 -13.21 5.16 6.24
CA GLY A 135 -14.06 6.19 5.67
C GLY A 135 -14.77 5.74 4.40
N LYS A 136 -15.31 6.69 3.67
CA LYS A 136 -15.76 6.45 2.29
C LYS A 136 -14.55 6.15 1.41
N SER A 137 -14.79 5.48 0.28
CA SER A 137 -13.71 5.14 -0.66
C SER A 137 -12.85 6.33 -1.07
N GLU A 138 -13.46 7.47 -1.37
CA GLU A 138 -12.74 8.69 -1.77
C GLU A 138 -11.85 9.23 -0.66
N ASP A 139 -12.33 9.18 0.57
CA ASP A 139 -11.58 9.65 1.74
C ASP A 139 -10.44 8.69 2.08
N ASP A 140 -10.69 7.38 2.01
CA ASP A 140 -9.66 6.36 2.19
C ASP A 140 -8.52 6.54 1.17
N VAL A 141 -8.85 6.82 -0.08
CA VAL A 141 -7.86 7.12 -1.13
C VAL A 141 -7.03 8.35 -0.78
N GLN A 142 -7.65 9.42 -0.27
CA GLN A 142 -6.92 10.63 0.12
C GLN A 142 -5.94 10.37 1.26
N VAL A 143 -6.35 9.59 2.27
CA VAL A 143 -5.46 9.19 3.37
C VAL A 143 -4.29 8.37 2.85
N SER A 144 -4.56 7.40 1.99
CA SER A 144 -3.52 6.54 1.40
C SER A 144 -2.54 7.35 0.54
N LYS A 145 -3.03 8.29 -0.26
CA LYS A 145 -2.18 9.19 -1.05
C LYS A 145 -1.26 10.05 -0.17
N ALA A 146 -1.76 10.53 0.97
CA ALA A 146 -0.93 11.30 1.89
C ALA A 146 0.27 10.47 2.38
N GLY A 147 0.05 9.21 2.72
CA GLY A 147 1.13 8.29 3.10
C GLY A 147 2.07 7.98 1.94
N LEU A 148 1.53 7.70 0.77
CA LEU A 148 2.33 7.39 -0.42
C LEU A 148 3.26 8.55 -0.80
N GLU A 149 2.80 9.80 -0.75
CA GLU A 149 3.62 10.97 -1.07
C GLU A 149 4.82 11.10 -0.13
N VAL A 150 4.64 10.83 1.17
CA VAL A 150 5.74 10.84 2.13
C VAL A 150 6.76 9.74 1.78
N MET A 151 6.30 8.54 1.45
CA MET A 151 7.18 7.44 1.05
C MET A 151 7.96 7.79 -0.22
N LYS A 152 7.30 8.32 -1.23
CA LYS A 152 7.93 8.69 -2.50
C LYS A 152 9.01 9.74 -2.34
N LYS A 153 8.78 10.76 -1.52
CA LYS A 153 9.74 11.84 -1.26
C LYS A 153 11.00 11.35 -0.54
N GLY A 154 10.90 10.26 0.18
CA GLY A 154 12.01 9.69 0.95
C GLY A 154 12.85 8.66 0.19
N LEU A 155 12.47 8.32 -1.03
CA LEU A 155 13.21 7.34 -1.84
C LEU A 155 14.52 7.89 -2.40
#